data_57f52ed03650ec97d01a0ff140855dc9
#
_entry.id   57f52ed03650ec97d01a0ff140855dc9
#
_cell.length_a   1.000
_cell.length_b   1.000
_cell.length_c   1.000
_cell.angle_alpha   90.00
_cell.angle_beta   90.00
_cell.angle_gamma   90.00
#
_symmetry.space_group_name_H-M   'P 1'
#
loop_
_entity.id
_entity.type
_entity.pdbx_description
1 polymer ?
#
loop_
_entity_poly.entity_id
_entity_poly.type
_entity_poly.pdbx_seq_one_letter_code
_entity_poly.pdbx_strand_id
1 'polypeptide(L)'
;DDRDINKHMGEPSHPHVPWSKTVIYELHVKGFTANAPWLPPELRGTYAGLAHPATLSYLQDLGVTSIELLPIQAKQSELFLQERNRTNYWGYSTLGYFAPEASYATKQAQEAGAGAVRQEVIDMVRAMHEAGFEVIMDVVYNHTCESGPEGPTICWRGLDNLSYYRRTKDKISRLYDTTGCGNTLDFTNTHVTTFAVDSLRYWAKRIGIDGFRFDLAATLARLDGEFTRYHPFLYALRSDLLLGNLKMIMEPWDCGPNGWRTGQFGIPFAEWNDRFRDCTRTFWLTDVERARGGETGDMTMQSMATRLCGSADLFATDPGRGSTASVNYVACHDGFTTADLTQYRHKHNEANGENNRDGSDNNHSVNFGHEGPCSDPIITQQRERAIMNMLGTLLLSLGTPMLLAGDEFGNSQNGNNNAYTQDNETTWLDWDWLYSTEQTAELKLFNLTSRLIALRKARY
;
A
#
# COMPACT_ATOMS: atom_id res chain seq x y z
N ASP A 1 -7.56 -15.90 -27.92
CA ASP A 1 -7.33 -15.11 -29.12
C ASP A 1 -7.68 -13.66 -28.83
N ASP A 2 -6.66 -12.81 -28.63
CA ASP A 2 -6.81 -11.39 -28.25
C ASP A 2 -7.50 -10.51 -29.31
N ARG A 3 -7.80 -11.06 -30.47
CA ARG A 3 -8.34 -10.31 -31.62
C ARG A 3 -9.80 -9.92 -31.50
N ASP A 4 -10.57 -10.61 -30.68
CA ASP A 4 -12.02 -10.36 -30.52
C ASP A 4 -12.36 -9.40 -29.37
N ILE A 5 -11.42 -9.16 -28.44
CA ILE A 5 -11.64 -8.30 -27.26
C ILE A 5 -11.67 -6.81 -27.63
N ASN A 6 -10.95 -6.42 -28.71
CA ASN A 6 -10.85 -5.03 -29.15
C ASN A 6 -12.06 -4.49 -29.93
N LYS A 7 -13.05 -5.33 -30.26
CA LYS A 7 -14.16 -4.93 -31.15
C LYS A 7 -15.38 -4.29 -30.45
N HIS A 8 -15.48 -4.40 -29.12
CA HIS A 8 -16.69 -3.98 -28.40
C HIS A 8 -16.48 -3.08 -27.18
N MET A 9 -15.26 -2.66 -26.92
CA MET A 9 -14.97 -1.78 -25.77
C MET A 9 -14.40 -0.46 -26.32
N GLY A 10 -15.17 0.62 -26.17
CA GLY A 10 -14.61 1.97 -26.28
C GLY A 10 -13.41 2.09 -25.31
N GLU A 11 -12.41 2.89 -25.64
CA GLU A 11 -11.29 3.15 -24.73
C GLU A 11 -11.85 3.55 -23.36
N PRO A 12 -11.42 2.91 -22.24
CA PRO A 12 -11.91 3.30 -20.93
C PRO A 12 -11.57 4.77 -20.69
N SER A 13 -12.57 5.53 -20.25
CA SER A 13 -12.38 6.93 -19.86
C SER A 13 -11.59 6.95 -18.55
N HIS A 14 -10.27 7.19 -18.63
CA HIS A 14 -9.44 7.38 -17.45
C HIS A 14 -9.75 8.72 -16.77
N PRO A 15 -9.92 8.79 -15.45
CA PRO A 15 -10.26 10.04 -14.75
C PRO A 15 -9.17 11.12 -14.83
N HIS A 16 -7.90 10.76 -14.99
CA HIS A 16 -6.74 11.67 -15.07
C HIS A 16 -6.71 12.73 -13.95
N VAL A 17 -6.78 12.30 -12.71
CA VAL A 17 -6.73 13.18 -11.55
C VAL A 17 -5.33 13.82 -11.43
N PRO A 18 -5.20 15.16 -11.46
CA PRO A 18 -3.89 15.80 -11.26
C PRO A 18 -3.31 15.46 -9.89
N TRP A 19 -1.99 15.31 -9.78
CA TRP A 19 -1.30 15.04 -8.51
C TRP A 19 -1.71 15.99 -7.37
N SER A 20 -1.94 17.28 -7.69
CA SER A 20 -2.39 18.27 -6.71
C SER A 20 -3.78 17.99 -6.13
N LYS A 21 -4.62 17.24 -6.85
CA LYS A 21 -5.98 16.84 -6.43
C LYS A 21 -6.02 15.41 -5.89
N THR A 22 -4.92 14.65 -6.01
CA THR A 22 -4.86 13.25 -5.64
C THR A 22 -4.94 13.09 -4.13
N VAL A 23 -5.83 12.22 -3.69
CA VAL A 23 -5.94 11.68 -2.32
C VAL A 23 -6.02 10.16 -2.49
N ILE A 24 -4.95 9.48 -2.10
CA ILE A 24 -4.81 8.03 -2.24
C ILE A 24 -5.51 7.34 -1.06
N TYR A 25 -6.18 6.24 -1.35
CA TYR A 25 -6.79 5.37 -0.37
C TYR A 25 -6.30 3.94 -0.58
N GLU A 26 -5.42 3.47 0.31
CA GLU A 26 -4.83 2.14 0.27
C GLU A 26 -5.80 1.13 0.86
N LEU A 27 -6.14 0.07 0.12
CA LEU A 27 -7.04 -0.97 0.59
C LEU A 27 -6.69 -2.36 0.06
N HIS A 28 -7.13 -3.38 0.81
CA HIS A 28 -7.09 -4.78 0.38
C HIS A 28 -8.45 -5.19 -0.21
N VAL A 29 -8.46 -5.78 -1.40
CA VAL A 29 -9.70 -6.15 -2.12
C VAL A 29 -10.66 -6.95 -1.23
N LYS A 30 -10.16 -8.00 -0.58
CA LYS A 30 -10.99 -8.84 0.29
C LYS A 30 -11.34 -8.16 1.60
N GLY A 31 -10.35 -7.63 2.32
CA GLY A 31 -10.54 -7.08 3.66
C GLY A 31 -11.48 -5.89 3.71
N PHE A 32 -11.51 -5.08 2.67
CA PHE A 32 -12.38 -3.91 2.59
C PHE A 32 -13.86 -4.28 2.59
N THR A 33 -14.26 -5.33 1.86
CA THR A 33 -15.68 -5.68 1.70
C THR A 33 -16.10 -7.00 2.36
N ALA A 34 -15.20 -7.73 3.02
CA ALA A 34 -15.50 -9.04 3.60
C ALA A 34 -16.69 -9.01 4.58
N ASN A 35 -16.79 -7.95 5.38
CA ASN A 35 -17.88 -7.74 6.33
C ASN A 35 -18.88 -6.67 5.87
N ALA A 36 -18.84 -6.22 4.60
CA ALA A 36 -19.69 -5.15 4.12
C ALA A 36 -21.17 -5.53 4.15
N PRO A 37 -22.01 -4.93 5.03
CA PRO A 37 -23.39 -5.35 5.22
C PRO A 37 -24.31 -4.91 4.07
N TRP A 38 -23.87 -3.92 3.26
CA TRP A 38 -24.59 -3.45 2.07
C TRP A 38 -24.43 -4.36 0.85
N LEU A 39 -23.56 -5.38 0.94
CA LEU A 39 -23.31 -6.32 -0.15
C LEU A 39 -24.03 -7.65 0.06
N PRO A 40 -24.57 -8.25 -1.01
CA PRO A 40 -24.93 -9.65 -1.01
C PRO A 40 -23.71 -10.52 -0.59
N PRO A 41 -23.93 -11.59 0.17
CA PRO A 41 -22.84 -12.43 0.69
C PRO A 41 -21.85 -12.93 -0.39
N GLU A 42 -22.36 -13.24 -1.57
CA GLU A 42 -21.59 -13.74 -2.71
C GLU A 42 -20.63 -12.70 -3.35
N LEU A 43 -20.85 -11.40 -3.08
CA LEU A 43 -19.99 -10.33 -3.57
C LEU A 43 -18.97 -9.86 -2.52
N ARG A 44 -19.13 -10.26 -1.26
CA ARG A 44 -18.24 -9.84 -0.18
C ARG A 44 -16.84 -10.36 -0.39
N GLY A 45 -15.85 -9.49 -0.21
CA GLY A 45 -14.43 -9.83 -0.37
C GLY A 45 -13.98 -10.04 -1.80
N THR A 46 -14.74 -9.55 -2.80
CA THR A 46 -14.44 -9.77 -4.22
C THR A 46 -14.23 -8.48 -5.00
N TYR A 47 -13.65 -8.59 -6.21
CA TYR A 47 -13.56 -7.48 -7.17
C TYR A 47 -14.93 -6.88 -7.48
N ALA A 48 -15.95 -7.73 -7.68
CA ALA A 48 -17.33 -7.28 -7.91
C ALA A 48 -17.92 -6.56 -6.69
N GLY A 49 -17.50 -6.92 -5.48
CA GLY A 49 -17.89 -6.21 -4.25
C GLY A 49 -17.30 -4.80 -4.19
N LEU A 50 -16.06 -4.61 -4.64
CA LEU A 50 -15.46 -3.27 -4.77
C LEU A 50 -16.15 -2.43 -5.86
N ALA A 51 -16.57 -3.05 -6.96
CA ALA A 51 -17.27 -2.41 -8.06
C ALA A 51 -18.74 -2.06 -7.72
N HIS A 52 -19.26 -2.55 -6.60
CA HIS A 52 -20.67 -2.36 -6.27
C HIS A 52 -21.02 -0.89 -6.01
N PRO A 53 -22.15 -0.38 -6.53
CA PRO A 53 -22.50 1.05 -6.41
C PRO A 53 -22.49 1.59 -4.97
N ALA A 54 -22.93 0.80 -3.98
CA ALA A 54 -22.90 1.23 -2.58
C ALA A 54 -21.48 1.36 -2.03
N THR A 55 -20.54 0.50 -2.46
CA THR A 55 -19.12 0.61 -2.13
C THR A 55 -18.51 1.88 -2.75
N LEU A 56 -18.80 2.12 -4.01
CA LEU A 56 -18.34 3.32 -4.72
C LEU A 56 -18.91 4.61 -4.11
N SER A 57 -20.19 4.60 -3.69
CA SER A 57 -20.82 5.72 -3.00
C SER A 57 -20.11 6.05 -1.69
N TYR A 58 -19.76 5.05 -0.88
CA TYR A 58 -18.98 5.26 0.35
C TYR A 58 -17.65 5.97 0.08
N LEU A 59 -16.90 5.51 -0.93
CA LEU A 59 -15.62 6.11 -1.31
C LEU A 59 -15.81 7.56 -1.86
N GLN A 60 -16.90 7.83 -2.57
CA GLN A 60 -17.27 9.17 -3.02
C GLN A 60 -17.62 10.09 -1.86
N ASP A 61 -18.37 9.61 -0.86
CA ASP A 61 -18.74 10.35 0.36
C ASP A 61 -17.51 10.67 1.22
N LEU A 62 -16.54 9.76 1.28
CA LEU A 62 -15.25 10.02 1.90
C LEU A 62 -14.46 11.09 1.13
N GLY A 63 -14.55 11.10 -0.20
CA GLY A 63 -13.97 12.10 -1.06
C GLY A 63 -12.59 11.79 -1.60
N VAL A 64 -12.09 10.57 -1.46
CA VAL A 64 -10.82 10.10 -2.05
C VAL A 64 -10.88 10.12 -3.58
N THR A 65 -9.74 10.04 -4.25
CA THR A 65 -9.67 10.17 -5.72
C THR A 65 -8.95 9.04 -6.41
N SER A 66 -8.11 8.33 -5.70
CA SER A 66 -7.28 7.27 -6.27
C SER A 66 -7.25 6.11 -5.28
N ILE A 67 -7.62 4.93 -5.75
CA ILE A 67 -7.65 3.70 -4.94
C ILE A 67 -6.36 2.93 -5.19
N GLU A 68 -5.54 2.77 -4.15
CA GLU A 68 -4.33 1.94 -4.20
C GLU A 68 -4.68 0.55 -3.66
N LEU A 69 -4.65 -0.42 -4.58
CA LEU A 69 -4.95 -1.81 -4.25
C LEU A 69 -3.68 -2.52 -3.77
N LEU A 70 -3.70 -3.16 -2.61
CA LEU A 70 -2.70 -4.14 -2.25
C LEU A 70 -2.59 -5.18 -3.38
N PRO A 71 -1.48 -5.94 -3.47
CA PRO A 71 -1.19 -6.75 -4.66
C PRO A 71 -2.36 -7.65 -5.10
N ILE A 72 -2.77 -7.47 -6.36
CA ILE A 72 -3.81 -8.29 -7.00
C ILE A 72 -3.25 -9.21 -8.09
N GLN A 73 -1.93 -9.29 -8.22
CA GLN A 73 -1.29 -10.32 -9.04
C GLN A 73 -1.48 -11.69 -8.40
N ALA A 74 -1.62 -12.73 -9.24
CA ALA A 74 -1.75 -14.10 -8.76
C ALA A 74 -0.58 -14.46 -7.85
N LYS A 75 -0.89 -14.95 -6.67
CA LYS A 75 0.06 -15.20 -5.58
C LYS A 75 0.11 -16.66 -5.17
N GLN A 76 1.18 -17.03 -4.48
CA GLN A 76 1.33 -18.33 -3.83
C GLN A 76 1.89 -18.09 -2.43
N SER A 77 1.18 -18.58 -1.42
CA SER A 77 1.68 -18.51 -0.04
C SER A 77 2.98 -19.30 0.11
N GLU A 78 3.90 -18.78 0.89
CA GLU A 78 5.19 -19.38 1.19
C GLU A 78 5.00 -20.74 1.90
N LEU A 79 5.94 -21.66 1.70
CA LEU A 79 5.86 -23.02 2.28
C LEU A 79 5.70 -22.97 3.80
N PHE A 80 6.46 -22.14 4.50
CA PHE A 80 6.40 -22.05 5.95
C PHE A 80 5.02 -21.56 6.47
N LEU A 81 4.27 -20.78 5.67
CA LEU A 81 2.89 -20.40 5.98
C LEU A 81 1.94 -21.57 5.76
N GLN A 82 2.08 -22.27 4.63
CA GLN A 82 1.26 -23.44 4.33
C GLN A 82 1.42 -24.54 5.38
N GLU A 83 2.64 -24.81 5.84
CA GLU A 83 2.93 -25.77 6.93
C GLU A 83 2.25 -25.38 8.26
N ARG A 84 1.94 -24.10 8.44
CA ARG A 84 1.22 -23.56 9.61
C ARG A 84 -0.27 -23.35 9.35
N ASN A 85 -0.80 -23.85 8.23
CA ASN A 85 -2.18 -23.60 7.78
C ASN A 85 -2.52 -22.10 7.70
N ARG A 86 -1.58 -21.29 7.21
CA ARG A 86 -1.74 -19.86 7.00
C ARG A 86 -1.58 -19.52 5.53
N THR A 87 -2.07 -18.33 5.17
CA THR A 87 -1.96 -17.79 3.82
C THR A 87 -1.27 -16.43 3.85
N ASN A 88 -0.58 -16.07 2.77
CA ASN A 88 -0.15 -14.71 2.56
C ASN A 88 -1.38 -13.88 2.15
N TYR A 89 -1.97 -13.19 3.13
CA TYR A 89 -3.19 -12.41 2.93
C TYR A 89 -2.91 -11.13 2.13
N TRP A 90 -1.84 -10.39 2.44
CA TRP A 90 -1.54 -9.13 1.77
C TRP A 90 -1.29 -9.27 0.27
N GLY A 91 -0.68 -10.39 -0.17
CA GLY A 91 -0.41 -10.62 -1.59
C GLY A 91 1.04 -10.40 -2.03
N TYR A 92 1.95 -10.03 -1.15
CA TYR A 92 3.36 -9.80 -1.49
C TYR A 92 4.16 -11.10 -1.69
N SER A 93 3.61 -12.02 -2.45
CA SER A 93 4.22 -13.33 -2.77
C SER A 93 3.82 -13.73 -4.19
N THR A 94 4.26 -12.95 -5.18
CA THR A 94 3.79 -13.03 -6.57
C THR A 94 4.25 -14.31 -7.27
N LEU A 95 3.29 -14.98 -7.90
CA LEU A 95 3.48 -16.13 -8.80
C LEU A 95 3.24 -15.74 -10.26
N GLY A 96 2.13 -15.05 -10.54
CA GLY A 96 1.66 -14.76 -11.89
C GLY A 96 1.59 -13.28 -12.21
N TYR A 97 2.62 -12.74 -12.85
CA TYR A 97 2.78 -11.31 -13.10
C TYR A 97 1.82 -10.71 -14.14
N PHE A 98 1.14 -11.55 -14.94
CA PHE A 98 0.17 -11.16 -15.96
C PHE A 98 -1.25 -11.67 -15.65
N ALA A 99 -1.46 -12.22 -14.47
CA ALA A 99 -2.73 -12.80 -14.09
C ALA A 99 -3.23 -12.19 -12.76
N PRO A 100 -4.53 -11.87 -12.64
CA PRO A 100 -5.10 -11.46 -11.38
C PRO A 100 -5.24 -12.62 -10.40
N GLU A 101 -5.25 -12.30 -9.10
CA GLU A 101 -5.50 -13.25 -8.03
C GLU A 101 -6.94 -13.76 -8.10
N ALA A 102 -7.10 -15.05 -8.37
CA ALA A 102 -8.41 -15.65 -8.60
C ALA A 102 -9.28 -15.74 -7.34
N SER A 103 -8.66 -15.82 -6.15
CA SER A 103 -9.39 -15.91 -4.90
C SER A 103 -10.17 -14.64 -4.52
N TYR A 104 -9.85 -13.51 -5.17
CA TYR A 104 -10.58 -12.26 -5.01
C TYR A 104 -11.73 -12.09 -6.02
N ALA A 105 -11.92 -13.03 -6.94
CA ALA A 105 -13.06 -13.02 -7.84
C ALA A 105 -14.27 -13.72 -7.21
N THR A 106 -15.46 -13.43 -7.71
CA THR A 106 -16.67 -14.17 -7.34
C THR A 106 -16.52 -15.67 -7.64
N LYS A 107 -17.22 -16.50 -6.89
CA LYS A 107 -17.22 -17.96 -7.11
C LYS A 107 -17.63 -18.32 -8.53
N GLN A 108 -18.61 -17.59 -9.08
CA GLN A 108 -19.07 -17.76 -10.45
C GLN A 108 -17.94 -17.49 -11.47
N ALA A 109 -17.15 -16.41 -11.27
CA ALA A 109 -16.05 -16.10 -12.17
C ALA A 109 -14.90 -17.12 -12.05
N GLN A 110 -14.60 -17.59 -10.82
CA GLN A 110 -13.61 -18.64 -10.59
C GLN A 110 -13.98 -19.95 -11.32
N GLU A 111 -15.25 -20.39 -11.22
CA GLU A 111 -15.76 -21.59 -11.87
C GLU A 111 -15.78 -21.45 -13.41
N ALA A 112 -16.03 -20.26 -13.91
CA ALA A 112 -16.00 -19.97 -15.35
C ALA A 112 -14.57 -19.87 -15.93
N GLY A 113 -13.56 -19.73 -15.06
CA GLY A 113 -12.15 -19.80 -15.40
C GLY A 113 -11.45 -18.45 -15.57
N ALA A 114 -10.16 -18.48 -15.88
CA ALA A 114 -9.26 -17.32 -15.87
C ALA A 114 -9.74 -16.11 -16.69
N GLY A 115 -10.44 -16.35 -17.81
CA GLY A 115 -11.02 -15.29 -18.62
C GLY A 115 -12.09 -14.48 -17.89
N ALA A 116 -12.93 -15.16 -17.11
CA ALA A 116 -13.99 -14.52 -16.32
C ALA A 116 -13.40 -13.77 -15.13
N VAL A 117 -12.40 -14.33 -14.44
CA VAL A 117 -11.67 -13.65 -13.38
C VAL A 117 -11.04 -12.35 -13.90
N ARG A 118 -10.35 -12.40 -15.03
CA ARG A 118 -9.79 -11.19 -15.68
C ARG A 118 -10.87 -10.16 -16.01
N GLN A 119 -12.01 -10.63 -16.54
CA GLN A 119 -13.11 -9.75 -16.91
C GLN A 119 -13.69 -9.04 -15.68
N GLU A 120 -13.82 -9.73 -14.54
CA GLU A 120 -14.31 -9.13 -13.30
C GLU A 120 -13.37 -8.01 -12.79
N VAL A 121 -12.05 -8.16 -12.93
CA VAL A 121 -11.10 -7.08 -12.62
C VAL A 121 -11.26 -5.90 -13.58
N ILE A 122 -11.42 -6.15 -14.88
CA ILE A 122 -11.67 -5.08 -15.88
C ILE A 122 -12.96 -4.33 -15.53
N ASP A 123 -14.01 -5.03 -15.17
CA ASP A 123 -15.30 -4.44 -14.83
C ASP A 123 -15.21 -3.63 -13.53
N MET A 124 -14.42 -4.09 -12.53
CA MET A 124 -14.13 -3.32 -11.33
C MET A 124 -13.40 -2.01 -11.66
N VAL A 125 -12.34 -2.05 -12.43
CA VAL A 125 -11.58 -0.84 -12.81
C VAL A 125 -12.47 0.12 -13.59
N ARG A 126 -13.29 -0.38 -14.53
CA ARG A 126 -14.25 0.46 -15.26
C ARG A 126 -15.25 1.13 -14.34
N ALA A 127 -15.86 0.40 -13.41
CA ALA A 127 -16.82 0.95 -12.46
C ALA A 127 -16.19 2.03 -11.56
N MET A 128 -14.93 1.84 -11.16
CA MET A 128 -14.15 2.85 -10.42
C MET A 128 -13.91 4.10 -11.27
N HIS A 129 -13.53 3.96 -12.55
CA HIS A 129 -13.36 5.07 -13.48
C HIS A 129 -14.67 5.85 -13.69
N GLU A 130 -15.79 5.15 -13.89
CA GLU A 130 -17.12 5.77 -14.03
C GLU A 130 -17.54 6.53 -12.76
N ALA A 131 -17.11 6.07 -11.59
CA ALA A 131 -17.29 6.74 -10.32
C ALA A 131 -16.28 7.89 -10.06
N GLY A 132 -15.30 8.08 -10.95
CA GLY A 132 -14.29 9.15 -10.89
C GLY A 132 -13.00 8.79 -10.14
N PHE A 133 -12.75 7.52 -9.86
CA PHE A 133 -11.54 7.05 -9.18
C PHE A 133 -10.48 6.54 -10.15
N GLU A 134 -9.24 6.95 -9.96
CA GLU A 134 -8.09 6.24 -10.52
C GLU A 134 -7.81 4.98 -9.72
N VAL A 135 -7.27 3.95 -10.40
CA VAL A 135 -6.84 2.71 -9.76
C VAL A 135 -5.33 2.58 -9.84
N ILE A 136 -4.68 2.56 -8.68
CA ILE A 136 -3.24 2.33 -8.52
C ILE A 136 -3.08 0.89 -8.03
N MET A 137 -2.13 0.18 -8.60
CA MET A 137 -1.87 -1.22 -8.25
C MET A 137 -0.50 -1.35 -7.58
N ASP A 138 -0.47 -1.96 -6.40
CA ASP A 138 0.79 -2.34 -5.78
C ASP A 138 1.39 -3.54 -6.50
N VAL A 139 2.67 -3.44 -6.87
CA VAL A 139 3.36 -4.45 -7.69
C VAL A 139 4.67 -4.91 -7.05
N VAL A 140 4.85 -6.22 -7.02
CA VAL A 140 5.99 -6.88 -6.41
C VAL A 140 6.88 -7.48 -7.48
N TYR A 141 7.87 -6.70 -7.96
CA TYR A 141 8.85 -7.18 -8.94
C TYR A 141 10.23 -7.44 -8.33
N ASN A 142 10.39 -7.18 -7.04
CA ASN A 142 11.68 -7.33 -6.37
C ASN A 142 12.00 -8.78 -6.02
N HIS A 143 11.00 -9.62 -5.77
CA HIS A 143 11.14 -11.04 -5.45
C HIS A 143 9.98 -11.87 -6.01
N THR A 144 10.04 -13.18 -5.81
CA THR A 144 8.98 -14.14 -6.20
C THR A 144 8.56 -14.98 -5.00
N CYS A 145 7.42 -15.66 -5.15
CA CYS A 145 6.90 -16.63 -4.17
C CYS A 145 7.81 -17.85 -3.93
N GLU A 146 8.94 -17.97 -4.65
CA GLU A 146 9.86 -19.12 -4.53
C GLU A 146 10.76 -19.06 -3.29
N SER A 147 10.69 -17.99 -2.48
CA SER A 147 11.44 -17.85 -1.21
C SER A 147 12.96 -18.07 -1.34
N GLY A 148 13.61 -18.55 -0.29
CA GLY A 148 15.05 -18.86 -0.24
C GLY A 148 15.46 -20.14 -0.99
N PRO A 149 16.69 -20.64 -0.78
CA PRO A 149 17.22 -21.81 -1.49
C PRO A 149 16.39 -23.08 -1.32
N GLU A 150 15.73 -23.22 -0.16
CA GLU A 150 14.86 -24.36 0.17
C GLU A 150 13.41 -24.20 -0.35
N GLY A 151 13.12 -23.07 -0.99
CA GLY A 151 11.79 -22.80 -1.52
C GLY A 151 11.47 -23.63 -2.77
N PRO A 152 10.19 -23.62 -3.20
CA PRO A 152 9.73 -24.43 -4.32
C PRO A 152 10.28 -23.92 -5.66
N THR A 153 10.21 -24.77 -6.70
CA THR A 153 10.51 -24.43 -8.10
C THR A 153 9.20 -24.37 -8.87
N ILE A 154 8.52 -23.23 -8.84
CA ILE A 154 7.17 -23.05 -9.40
C ILE A 154 7.02 -21.82 -10.29
N CYS A 155 8.06 -20.98 -10.37
CA CYS A 155 8.11 -19.78 -11.16
C CYS A 155 9.39 -19.76 -12.02
N TRP A 156 10.20 -18.72 -11.94
CA TRP A 156 11.36 -18.47 -12.81
C TRP A 156 12.54 -19.41 -12.55
N ARG A 157 12.65 -20.01 -11.38
CA ARG A 157 13.69 -21.04 -11.10
C ARG A 157 13.61 -22.20 -12.07
N GLY A 158 12.40 -22.62 -12.43
CA GLY A 158 12.18 -23.72 -13.34
C GLY A 158 12.54 -23.40 -14.80
N LEU A 159 12.58 -22.14 -15.16
CA LEU A 159 12.89 -21.68 -16.51
C LEU A 159 14.39 -21.38 -16.68
N ASP A 160 14.91 -20.41 -15.94
CA ASP A 160 16.32 -20.03 -15.97
C ASP A 160 16.72 -19.33 -14.67
N ASN A 161 17.05 -20.14 -13.68
CA ASN A 161 17.41 -19.69 -12.34
C ASN A 161 18.62 -18.72 -12.32
N LEU A 162 19.53 -18.86 -13.27
CA LEU A 162 20.74 -18.04 -13.32
C LEU A 162 20.49 -16.65 -13.94
N SER A 163 19.53 -16.54 -14.84
CA SER A 163 19.22 -15.28 -15.49
C SER A 163 18.22 -14.43 -14.74
N TYR A 164 17.29 -15.06 -13.97
CA TYR A 164 16.24 -14.32 -13.29
C TYR A 164 16.61 -13.87 -11.87
N TYR A 165 17.48 -14.61 -11.16
CA TYR A 165 17.76 -14.32 -9.74
C TYR A 165 19.17 -13.83 -9.51
N ARG A 166 19.30 -12.80 -8.69
CA ARG A 166 20.61 -12.27 -8.27
C ARG A 166 21.39 -13.29 -7.45
N ARG A 167 22.69 -13.31 -7.72
CA ARG A 167 23.65 -14.20 -7.07
C ARG A 167 24.74 -13.41 -6.35
N THR A 168 25.32 -14.02 -5.32
CA THR A 168 26.49 -13.46 -4.68
C THR A 168 27.71 -13.60 -5.60
N LYS A 169 28.59 -12.58 -5.60
CA LYS A 169 29.80 -12.57 -6.47
C LYS A 169 30.80 -13.67 -6.09
N ASP A 170 30.83 -14.05 -4.82
CA ASP A 170 31.73 -15.08 -4.28
C ASP A 170 31.27 -16.51 -4.58
N LYS A 171 29.98 -16.71 -4.75
CA LYS A 171 29.41 -18.04 -4.96
C LYS A 171 28.14 -17.99 -5.80
N ILE A 172 28.24 -18.32 -7.08
CA ILE A 172 27.11 -18.31 -8.04
C ILE A 172 25.93 -19.20 -7.63
N SER A 173 26.15 -20.22 -6.81
CA SER A 173 25.07 -21.06 -6.29
C SER A 173 24.26 -20.40 -5.16
N ARG A 174 24.73 -19.26 -4.62
CA ARG A 174 24.09 -18.57 -3.51
C ARG A 174 23.25 -17.40 -3.99
N LEU A 175 21.98 -17.37 -3.61
CA LEU A 175 21.08 -16.22 -3.86
C LEU A 175 21.60 -14.99 -3.09
N TYR A 176 21.51 -13.82 -3.74
CA TYR A 176 21.72 -12.53 -3.09
C TYR A 176 20.33 -11.94 -2.80
N ASP A 177 20.07 -11.69 -1.52
CA ASP A 177 18.76 -11.21 -1.06
C ASP A 177 18.86 -9.78 -0.51
N THR A 178 18.09 -8.87 -1.09
CA THR A 178 17.87 -7.49 -0.61
C THR A 178 16.42 -7.23 -0.26
N THR A 179 15.58 -8.27 -0.24
CA THR A 179 14.13 -8.16 -0.05
C THR A 179 13.66 -8.65 1.31
N GLY A 180 14.46 -9.51 1.98
CA GLY A 180 14.03 -10.21 3.19
C GLY A 180 13.14 -11.44 2.91
N CYS A 181 12.80 -11.70 1.62
CA CYS A 181 11.93 -12.80 1.20
C CYS A 181 12.70 -14.02 0.67
N GLY A 182 14.05 -14.00 0.77
CA GLY A 182 14.93 -15.12 0.42
C GLY A 182 15.41 -15.16 -1.02
N ASN A 183 14.90 -14.31 -1.90
CA ASN A 183 15.36 -14.14 -3.27
C ASN A 183 15.21 -12.68 -3.74
N THR A 184 15.97 -12.34 -4.78
CA THR A 184 15.88 -11.05 -5.45
C THR A 184 15.92 -11.28 -6.96
N LEU A 185 14.98 -10.69 -7.71
CA LEU A 185 15.03 -10.69 -9.18
C LEU A 185 16.17 -9.80 -9.68
N ASP A 186 16.88 -10.24 -10.72
CA ASP A 186 18.05 -9.56 -11.26
C ASP A 186 17.70 -8.54 -12.34
N PHE A 187 17.40 -7.31 -11.94
CA PHE A 187 17.11 -6.21 -12.85
C PHE A 187 18.32 -5.71 -13.65
N THR A 188 19.53 -6.24 -13.43
CA THR A 188 20.67 -6.03 -14.32
C THR A 188 20.52 -6.85 -15.61
N ASN A 189 19.68 -7.89 -15.60
CA ASN A 189 19.35 -8.67 -16.75
C ASN A 189 18.24 -8.00 -17.57
N THR A 190 18.50 -7.79 -18.87
CA THR A 190 17.55 -7.14 -19.77
C THR A 190 16.25 -7.90 -19.95
N HIS A 191 16.27 -9.24 -19.87
CA HIS A 191 15.05 -10.05 -19.95
C HIS A 191 14.13 -9.83 -18.75
N VAL A 192 14.69 -9.70 -17.53
CA VAL A 192 13.91 -9.39 -16.31
C VAL A 192 13.30 -7.99 -16.43
N THR A 193 14.09 -7.00 -16.86
CA THR A 193 13.60 -5.64 -17.10
C THR A 193 12.48 -5.60 -18.15
N THR A 194 12.67 -6.27 -19.30
CA THR A 194 11.66 -6.31 -20.35
C THR A 194 10.37 -6.98 -19.89
N PHE A 195 10.49 -8.11 -19.20
CA PHE A 195 9.37 -8.82 -18.60
C PHE A 195 8.56 -7.94 -17.65
N ALA A 196 9.21 -7.19 -16.74
CA ALA A 196 8.53 -6.30 -15.82
C ALA A 196 7.82 -5.15 -16.53
N VAL A 197 8.46 -4.53 -17.53
CA VAL A 197 7.87 -3.47 -18.36
C VAL A 197 6.67 -3.99 -19.15
N ASP A 198 6.75 -5.18 -19.73
CA ASP A 198 5.64 -5.77 -20.48
C ASP A 198 4.47 -6.14 -19.57
N SER A 199 4.74 -6.61 -18.35
CA SER A 199 3.70 -6.83 -17.34
C SER A 199 3.00 -5.53 -16.96
N LEU A 200 3.73 -4.46 -16.67
CA LEU A 200 3.16 -3.14 -16.38
C LEU A 200 2.30 -2.60 -17.52
N ARG A 201 2.79 -2.73 -18.78
CA ARG A 201 2.02 -2.37 -19.98
C ARG A 201 0.73 -3.19 -20.13
N TYR A 202 0.78 -4.49 -19.79
CA TYR A 202 -0.40 -5.35 -19.80
C TYR A 202 -1.45 -4.83 -18.82
N TRP A 203 -1.08 -4.56 -17.56
CA TRP A 203 -2.00 -4.05 -16.54
C TRP A 203 -2.54 -2.66 -16.91
N ALA A 204 -1.70 -1.77 -17.40
CA ALA A 204 -2.14 -0.45 -17.82
C ALA A 204 -3.07 -0.51 -19.06
N LYS A 205 -2.67 -1.24 -20.11
CA LYS A 205 -3.38 -1.19 -21.40
C LYS A 205 -4.59 -2.13 -21.47
N ARG A 206 -4.50 -3.33 -20.84
CA ARG A 206 -5.53 -4.37 -20.96
C ARG A 206 -6.52 -4.36 -19.79
N ILE A 207 -6.07 -3.96 -18.62
CA ILE A 207 -6.91 -3.91 -17.41
C ILE A 207 -7.40 -2.48 -17.15
N GLY A 208 -6.59 -1.46 -17.48
CA GLY A 208 -6.94 -0.05 -17.32
C GLY A 208 -6.35 0.58 -16.06
N ILE A 209 -5.26 0.02 -15.50
CA ILE A 209 -4.60 0.56 -14.30
C ILE A 209 -3.98 1.93 -14.60
N ASP A 210 -4.20 2.92 -13.71
CA ASP A 210 -3.78 4.32 -13.84
C ASP A 210 -2.44 4.63 -13.19
N GLY A 211 -1.93 3.73 -12.39
CA GLY A 211 -0.66 3.91 -11.69
C GLY A 211 -0.17 2.65 -11.01
N PHE A 212 1.08 2.68 -10.57
CA PHE A 212 1.71 1.56 -9.88
C PHE A 212 2.46 2.06 -8.64
N ARG A 213 2.34 1.33 -7.53
CA ARG A 213 3.24 1.44 -6.38
C ARG A 213 4.21 0.26 -6.43
N PHE A 214 5.50 0.55 -6.41
CA PHE A 214 6.56 -0.46 -6.51
C PHE A 214 7.06 -0.83 -5.13
N ASP A 215 6.79 -2.07 -4.73
CA ASP A 215 7.29 -2.67 -3.50
C ASP A 215 8.82 -2.74 -3.52
N LEU A 216 9.47 -2.36 -2.39
CA LEU A 216 10.93 -2.36 -2.22
C LEU A 216 11.69 -1.82 -3.45
N ALA A 217 11.28 -0.65 -3.96
CA ALA A 217 11.73 -0.13 -5.24
C ALA A 217 13.25 0.12 -5.32
N ALA A 218 13.94 0.30 -4.20
CA ALA A 218 15.39 0.44 -4.19
C ALA A 218 16.09 -0.82 -4.74
N THR A 219 15.54 -2.01 -4.50
CA THR A 219 16.02 -3.29 -5.04
C THR A 219 16.03 -3.31 -6.57
N LEU A 220 14.98 -2.73 -7.21
CA LEU A 220 14.82 -2.70 -8.66
C LEU A 220 15.83 -1.77 -9.37
N ALA A 221 16.52 -0.93 -8.61
CA ALA A 221 17.43 0.08 -9.12
C ALA A 221 18.88 -0.12 -8.65
N ARG A 222 19.27 -1.36 -8.33
CA ARG A 222 20.65 -1.67 -7.89
C ARG A 222 21.49 -2.19 -9.05
N LEU A 223 22.60 -1.48 -9.35
CA LEU A 223 23.70 -1.93 -10.19
C LEU A 223 24.91 -2.25 -9.30
N ASP A 224 25.56 -3.38 -9.52
CA ASP A 224 26.71 -3.83 -8.73
C ASP A 224 26.51 -3.81 -7.20
N GLY A 225 25.27 -3.94 -6.76
CA GLY A 225 24.88 -3.88 -5.35
C GLY A 225 24.49 -2.50 -4.84
N GLU A 226 24.83 -1.42 -5.55
CA GLU A 226 24.54 -0.04 -5.18
C GLU A 226 23.30 0.50 -5.89
N PHE A 227 22.53 1.31 -5.18
CA PHE A 227 21.39 2.01 -5.77
C PHE A 227 21.85 3.09 -6.76
N THR A 228 21.16 3.18 -7.90
CA THR A 228 21.32 4.30 -8.83
C THR A 228 20.00 4.71 -9.46
N ARG A 229 19.67 6.01 -9.40
CA ARG A 229 18.53 6.61 -10.10
C ARG A 229 18.61 6.52 -11.63
N TYR A 230 19.78 6.15 -12.15
CA TYR A 230 20.08 5.98 -13.58
C TYR A 230 20.02 4.52 -14.02
N HIS A 231 19.38 3.66 -13.20
CA HIS A 231 19.20 2.25 -13.55
C HIS A 231 18.37 2.08 -14.85
N PRO A 232 18.74 1.15 -15.74
CA PRO A 232 18.02 0.92 -17.01
C PRO A 232 16.50 0.70 -16.85
N PHE A 233 16.07 0.00 -15.81
CA PHE A 233 14.65 -0.19 -15.51
C PHE A 233 13.94 1.14 -15.25
N LEU A 234 14.50 2.03 -14.44
CA LEU A 234 13.93 3.36 -14.18
C LEU A 234 13.92 4.24 -15.44
N TYR A 235 14.92 4.09 -16.32
CA TYR A 235 14.88 4.74 -17.63
C TYR A 235 13.78 4.18 -18.52
N ALA A 236 13.60 2.85 -18.55
CA ALA A 236 12.53 2.22 -19.32
C ALA A 236 11.16 2.75 -18.90
N LEU A 237 10.90 2.86 -17.59
CA LEU A 237 9.66 3.44 -17.07
C LEU A 237 9.44 4.89 -17.51
N ARG A 238 10.49 5.74 -17.40
CA ARG A 238 10.39 7.16 -17.76
C ARG A 238 10.17 7.42 -19.25
N SER A 239 10.79 6.60 -20.09
CA SER A 239 10.80 6.78 -21.55
C SER A 239 9.68 6.05 -22.27
N ASP A 240 8.95 5.17 -21.58
CA ASP A 240 7.81 4.47 -22.15
C ASP A 240 6.64 5.44 -22.39
N LEU A 241 6.07 5.42 -23.61
CA LEU A 241 5.01 6.35 -24.00
C LEU A 241 3.70 6.15 -23.23
N LEU A 242 3.45 4.95 -22.74
CA LEU A 242 2.29 4.65 -21.90
C LEU A 242 2.63 4.87 -20.42
N LEU A 243 3.63 4.13 -19.93
CA LEU A 243 3.95 4.08 -18.51
C LEU A 243 4.46 5.42 -17.97
N GLY A 244 5.21 6.20 -18.74
CA GLY A 244 5.73 7.50 -18.35
C GLY A 244 4.67 8.56 -18.04
N ASN A 245 3.41 8.32 -18.45
CA ASN A 245 2.27 9.20 -18.18
C ASN A 245 1.39 8.74 -17.01
N LEU A 246 1.68 7.57 -16.42
CA LEU A 246 0.93 7.01 -15.29
C LEU A 246 1.51 7.48 -13.94
N LYS A 247 0.72 7.31 -12.89
CA LYS A 247 1.21 7.53 -11.53
C LYS A 247 2.18 6.43 -11.12
N MET A 248 3.45 6.80 -10.90
CA MET A 248 4.51 5.88 -10.49
C MET A 248 4.95 6.25 -9.08
N ILE A 249 4.67 5.39 -8.11
CA ILE A 249 4.98 5.58 -6.70
C ILE A 249 6.03 4.55 -6.29
N MET A 250 7.11 5.01 -5.68
CA MET A 250 8.19 4.16 -5.21
C MET A 250 8.10 3.98 -3.70
N GLU A 251 8.19 2.74 -3.23
CA GLU A 251 8.60 2.48 -1.88
C GLU A 251 10.14 2.62 -1.82
N PRO A 252 10.67 3.71 -1.25
CA PRO A 252 12.05 4.12 -1.53
C PRO A 252 13.07 3.47 -0.61
N TRP A 253 12.92 2.19 -0.29
CA TRP A 253 13.87 1.41 0.50
C TRP A 253 13.93 -0.06 0.08
N ASP A 254 14.84 -0.79 0.69
CA ASP A 254 14.95 -2.24 0.67
C ASP A 254 15.74 -2.75 1.90
N CYS A 255 15.89 -4.07 2.04
CA CYS A 255 16.60 -4.70 3.16
C CYS A 255 18.12 -4.83 2.94
N GLY A 256 18.64 -4.35 1.82
CA GLY A 256 20.06 -4.40 1.50
C GLY A 256 20.88 -3.28 2.17
N PRO A 257 22.22 -3.34 2.05
CA PRO A 257 23.09 -2.27 2.53
C PRO A 257 22.72 -0.92 1.90
N ASN A 258 22.73 0.15 2.73
CA ASN A 258 22.33 1.48 2.28
C ASN A 258 20.95 1.48 1.60
N GLY A 259 19.99 0.70 2.11
CA GLY A 259 18.69 0.47 1.46
C GLY A 259 17.77 1.69 1.42
N TRP A 260 17.86 2.60 2.38
CA TRP A 260 16.98 3.77 2.46
C TRP A 260 17.32 4.84 1.40
N ARG A 261 16.35 5.19 0.55
CA ARG A 261 16.55 6.05 -0.64
C ARG A 261 15.49 7.13 -0.82
N THR A 262 14.72 7.46 0.20
CA THR A 262 13.68 8.49 0.12
C THR A 262 14.23 9.81 -0.39
N GLY A 263 13.60 10.37 -1.42
CA GLY A 263 14.02 11.58 -2.11
C GLY A 263 14.99 11.36 -3.29
N GLN A 264 15.42 10.12 -3.55
CA GLN A 264 16.54 9.85 -4.49
C GLN A 264 16.12 9.30 -5.86
N PHE A 265 14.87 8.93 -6.10
CA PHE A 265 14.44 8.36 -7.40
C PHE A 265 14.32 9.41 -8.51
N GLY A 266 14.03 10.66 -8.17
CA GLY A 266 13.92 11.75 -9.14
C GLY A 266 12.61 11.74 -9.94
N ILE A 267 12.53 12.64 -10.94
CA ILE A 267 11.36 12.76 -11.82
C ILE A 267 11.23 11.55 -12.73
N PRO A 268 10.01 11.06 -13.05
CA PRO A 268 8.68 11.57 -12.65
C PRO A 268 8.11 10.92 -11.39
N PHE A 269 8.90 10.16 -10.65
CA PHE A 269 8.44 9.30 -9.57
C PHE A 269 8.02 10.07 -8.33
N ALA A 270 6.87 9.67 -7.77
CA ALA A 270 6.50 9.99 -6.40
C ALA A 270 7.06 8.90 -5.47
N GLU A 271 7.22 9.22 -4.20
CA GLU A 271 7.83 8.32 -3.21
C GLU A 271 7.04 8.35 -1.90
N TRP A 272 6.85 7.18 -1.29
CA TRP A 272 6.38 7.11 0.08
C TRP A 272 7.34 7.85 1.02
N ASN A 273 6.80 8.74 1.85
CA ASN A 273 7.61 9.60 2.71
C ASN A 273 7.58 9.10 4.17
N ASP A 274 8.50 8.20 4.50
CA ASP A 274 8.69 7.69 5.85
C ASP A 274 9.10 8.79 6.85
N ARG A 275 9.81 9.84 6.39
CA ARG A 275 10.16 10.98 7.24
C ARG A 275 8.93 11.79 7.66
N PHE A 276 7.93 11.90 6.79
CA PHE A 276 6.65 12.52 7.15
C PHE A 276 5.92 11.67 8.19
N ARG A 277 5.84 10.34 7.95
CA ARG A 277 5.23 9.38 8.86
C ARG A 277 5.83 9.47 10.26
N ASP A 278 7.13 9.30 10.35
CA ASP A 278 7.84 9.23 11.63
C ASP A 278 7.80 10.57 12.38
N CYS A 279 7.97 11.68 11.65
CA CYS A 279 7.86 13.02 12.24
C CYS A 279 6.46 13.28 12.81
N THR A 280 5.41 12.92 12.06
CA THR A 280 4.02 13.14 12.49
C THR A 280 3.68 12.30 13.72
N ARG A 281 4.06 11.01 13.72
CA ARG A 281 3.86 10.12 14.87
C ARG A 281 4.63 10.60 16.09
N THR A 282 5.91 10.91 15.94
CA THR A 282 6.75 11.40 17.05
C THR A 282 6.17 12.69 17.63
N PHE A 283 5.85 13.67 16.81
CA PHE A 283 5.36 14.98 17.25
C PHE A 283 4.04 14.88 18.04
N TRP A 284 3.07 14.11 17.54
CA TRP A 284 1.73 14.04 18.15
C TRP A 284 1.59 12.98 19.25
N LEU A 285 2.49 12.02 19.32
CA LEU A 285 2.42 10.91 20.27
C LEU A 285 3.57 10.97 21.28
N THR A 286 4.77 10.55 20.90
CA THR A 286 5.88 10.36 21.85
C THR A 286 6.36 11.68 22.46
N ASP A 287 6.40 12.78 21.68
CA ASP A 287 6.79 14.09 22.21
C ASP A 287 5.72 14.70 23.13
N VAL A 288 4.44 14.47 22.84
CA VAL A 288 3.34 14.87 23.74
C VAL A 288 3.42 14.09 25.06
N GLU A 289 3.72 12.79 25.01
CA GLU A 289 3.91 11.99 26.23
C GLU A 289 5.10 12.50 27.06
N ARG A 290 6.26 12.73 26.41
CA ARG A 290 7.46 13.29 27.08
C ARG A 290 7.19 14.66 27.69
N ALA A 291 6.53 15.55 26.97
CA ALA A 291 6.19 16.88 27.48
C ALA A 291 5.30 16.82 28.74
N ARG A 292 4.39 15.84 28.83
CA ARG A 292 3.61 15.59 30.06
C ARG A 292 4.48 15.12 31.21
N GLY A 293 5.57 14.39 30.95
CA GLY A 293 6.59 13.99 31.89
C GLY A 293 7.59 15.09 32.25
N GLY A 294 7.48 16.29 31.64
CA GLY A 294 8.42 17.39 31.85
C GLY A 294 9.72 17.26 31.01
N GLU A 295 9.75 16.38 30.03
CA GLU A 295 10.90 16.15 29.14
C GLU A 295 10.79 16.94 27.84
N THR A 296 11.93 17.18 27.19
CA THR A 296 11.97 17.78 25.85
C THR A 296 11.67 16.73 24.79
N GLY A 297 10.84 17.08 23.80
CA GLY A 297 10.55 16.23 22.65
C GLY A 297 11.74 16.10 21.68
N ASP A 298 11.69 15.09 20.83
CA ASP A 298 12.72 14.82 19.79
C ASP A 298 12.53 15.67 18.54
N MET A 299 11.26 16.02 18.21
CA MET A 299 10.96 16.81 17.01
C MET A 299 11.08 18.30 17.28
N THR A 300 11.79 18.98 16.39
CA THR A 300 11.81 20.44 16.39
C THR A 300 10.63 21.00 15.58
N MET A 301 10.21 22.23 15.94
CA MET A 301 9.23 22.97 15.13
C MET A 301 9.66 23.13 13.67
N GLN A 302 10.98 23.26 13.42
CA GLN A 302 11.54 23.33 12.07
C GLN A 302 11.36 22.01 11.32
N SER A 303 11.59 20.86 11.96
CA SER A 303 11.39 19.55 11.34
C SER A 303 9.93 19.35 10.96
N MET A 304 9.00 19.66 11.87
CA MET A 304 7.56 19.56 11.59
C MET A 304 7.13 20.52 10.48
N ALA A 305 7.57 21.78 10.51
CA ALA A 305 7.27 22.75 9.45
C ALA A 305 7.78 22.29 8.08
N THR A 306 8.98 21.69 8.01
CA THR A 306 9.52 21.12 6.78
C THR A 306 8.62 20.02 6.22
N ARG A 307 8.11 19.13 7.09
CA ARG A 307 7.16 18.05 6.66
C ARG A 307 5.84 18.65 6.17
N LEU A 308 5.26 19.58 6.93
CA LEU A 308 4.00 20.27 6.55
C LEU A 308 4.11 21.01 5.20
N CYS A 309 5.28 21.58 4.91
CA CYS A 309 5.56 22.31 3.69
C CYS A 309 6.06 21.43 2.52
N GLY A 310 5.81 20.11 2.54
CA GLY A 310 6.05 19.21 1.42
C GLY A 310 7.46 18.65 1.34
N SER A 311 8.19 18.62 2.46
CA SER A 311 9.50 17.93 2.58
C SER A 311 10.51 18.37 1.51
N ALA A 312 10.69 19.68 1.36
CA ALA A 312 11.55 20.28 0.33
C ALA A 312 13.01 19.81 0.42
N ASP A 313 13.49 19.45 1.62
CA ASP A 313 14.81 18.86 1.86
C ASP A 313 15.02 17.50 1.15
N LEU A 314 13.93 16.81 0.83
CA LEU A 314 13.94 15.52 0.12
C LEU A 314 13.57 15.68 -1.37
N PHE A 315 12.56 16.49 -1.68
CA PHE A 315 11.92 16.50 -2.99
C PHE A 315 12.18 17.75 -3.83
N ALA A 316 12.74 18.84 -3.26
CA ALA A 316 13.08 20.03 -4.03
C ALA A 316 14.55 20.06 -4.47
N THR A 317 15.26 18.96 -4.35
CA THR A 317 16.67 18.85 -4.75
C THR A 317 16.87 18.76 -6.27
N ASP A 318 15.83 18.33 -7.00
CA ASP A 318 15.86 18.21 -8.46
C ASP A 318 15.00 19.30 -9.11
N PRO A 319 15.49 19.97 -10.17
CA PRO A 319 14.70 20.92 -10.91
C PRO A 319 13.40 20.31 -11.44
N GLY A 320 12.27 20.99 -11.18
CA GLY A 320 10.94 20.54 -11.62
C GLY A 320 10.27 19.48 -10.73
N ARG A 321 10.92 18.99 -9.69
CA ARG A 321 10.32 18.10 -8.69
C ARG A 321 9.68 18.94 -7.58
N GLY A 322 8.40 18.72 -7.31
CA GLY A 322 7.63 19.48 -6.33
C GLY A 322 7.14 18.64 -5.15
N SER A 323 6.39 19.30 -4.27
CA SER A 323 5.82 18.67 -3.06
C SER A 323 4.94 17.45 -3.36
N THR A 324 4.28 17.41 -4.51
CA THR A 324 3.42 16.28 -4.91
C THR A 324 4.17 14.97 -5.15
N ALA A 325 5.50 15.01 -5.27
CA ALA A 325 6.33 13.80 -5.28
C ALA A 325 6.41 13.12 -3.91
N SER A 326 6.07 13.82 -2.83
CA SER A 326 5.95 13.29 -1.48
C SER A 326 4.59 12.64 -1.29
N VAL A 327 4.52 11.31 -1.26
CA VAL A 327 3.34 10.59 -0.80
C VAL A 327 3.40 10.53 0.72
N ASN A 328 2.60 11.38 1.36
CA ASN A 328 2.54 11.50 2.81
C ASN A 328 1.56 10.47 3.37
N TYR A 329 1.93 9.79 4.43
CA TYR A 329 1.05 8.86 5.15
C TYR A 329 1.36 8.86 6.65
N VAL A 330 0.42 8.42 7.46
CA VAL A 330 0.59 8.18 8.89
C VAL A 330 0.62 6.68 9.16
N ALA A 331 -0.24 5.92 8.51
CA ALA A 331 -0.30 4.47 8.54
C ALA A 331 -0.44 3.93 7.11
N CYS A 332 -0.05 2.68 6.92
CA CYS A 332 -0.23 1.88 5.71
C CYS A 332 -0.48 0.43 6.14
N HIS A 333 -0.65 -0.47 5.18
CA HIS A 333 -0.86 -1.90 5.46
C HIS A 333 0.20 -2.50 6.39
N ASP A 334 1.45 -2.01 6.30
CA ASP A 334 2.59 -2.42 7.13
C ASP A 334 2.75 -1.46 8.33
N GLY A 335 2.64 -1.99 9.52
CA GLY A 335 2.69 -1.24 10.76
C GLY A 335 1.34 -1.15 11.48
N PHE A 336 1.29 -0.30 12.52
CA PHE A 336 0.06 -0.02 13.24
C PHE A 336 -0.89 0.86 12.42
N THR A 337 -2.20 0.59 12.51
CA THR A 337 -3.24 1.52 12.09
C THR A 337 -3.15 2.83 12.89
N THR A 338 -3.78 3.90 12.41
CA THR A 338 -3.79 5.17 13.16
C THR A 338 -4.43 5.02 14.55
N ALA A 339 -5.41 4.13 14.72
CA ALA A 339 -5.98 3.81 16.03
C ALA A 339 -5.00 3.05 16.91
N ASP A 340 -4.34 2.02 16.37
CA ASP A 340 -3.39 1.19 17.12
C ASP A 340 -2.16 2.00 17.59
N LEU A 341 -1.74 3.01 16.84
CA LEU A 341 -0.70 3.96 17.27
C LEU A 341 -1.02 4.66 18.58
N THR A 342 -2.31 4.76 18.95
CA THR A 342 -2.77 5.40 20.19
C THR A 342 -3.18 4.41 21.27
N GLN A 343 -3.23 3.13 20.95
CA GLN A 343 -3.73 2.07 21.83
C GLN A 343 -2.63 1.12 22.31
N TYR A 344 -1.59 0.91 21.49
CA TYR A 344 -0.57 -0.09 21.74
C TYR A 344 0.83 0.54 21.77
N ARG A 345 1.56 0.29 22.85
CA ARG A 345 2.98 0.64 22.94
C ARG A 345 3.86 -0.44 22.31
N HIS A 346 3.43 -1.69 22.42
CA HIS A 346 4.12 -2.86 21.91
C HIS A 346 3.29 -3.56 20.84
N LYS A 347 3.98 -4.24 19.92
CA LYS A 347 3.29 -5.08 18.92
C LYS A 347 2.73 -6.35 19.55
N HIS A 348 1.62 -6.81 19.00
CA HIS A 348 0.90 -8.03 19.42
C HIS A 348 0.66 -8.92 18.19
N ASN A 349 1.77 -9.49 17.66
CA ASN A 349 1.79 -10.32 16.45
C ASN A 349 1.77 -11.82 16.75
N GLU A 350 1.42 -12.24 17.98
CA GLU A 350 1.40 -13.65 18.38
C GLU A 350 0.53 -14.50 17.46
N ALA A 351 -0.58 -13.93 16.98
CA ALA A 351 -1.47 -14.56 16.03
C ALA A 351 -0.79 -14.93 14.69
N ASN A 352 0.33 -14.31 14.31
CA ASN A 352 1.07 -14.65 13.10
C ASN A 352 1.85 -15.99 13.22
N GLY A 353 2.06 -16.49 14.45
CA GLY A 353 2.76 -17.74 14.68
C GLY A 353 4.29 -17.62 14.57
N GLU A 354 4.85 -16.41 14.69
CA GLU A 354 6.27 -16.11 14.63
C GLU A 354 6.87 -15.69 15.98
N ASN A 355 6.15 -16.00 17.08
CA ASN A 355 6.53 -15.67 18.45
C ASN A 355 6.75 -14.16 18.65
N ASN A 356 5.93 -13.33 18.01
CA ASN A 356 5.99 -11.86 18.07
C ASN A 356 7.35 -11.27 17.66
N ARG A 357 8.12 -11.96 16.79
CA ARG A 357 9.44 -11.51 16.30
C ARG A 357 9.35 -10.72 15.00
N ASP A 358 8.27 -10.91 14.27
CA ASP A 358 7.93 -10.24 13.01
C ASP A 358 7.40 -8.82 13.25
N GLY A 359 7.41 -7.98 12.22
CA GLY A 359 7.01 -6.58 12.29
C GLY A 359 8.00 -5.69 13.05
N SER A 360 7.75 -4.39 13.06
CA SER A 360 8.63 -3.38 13.66
C SER A 360 8.45 -3.29 15.18
N ASP A 361 9.55 -3.16 15.92
CA ASP A 361 9.54 -2.81 17.34
C ASP A 361 9.45 -1.29 17.58
N ASN A 362 9.81 -0.49 16.58
CA ASN A 362 9.76 0.97 16.67
C ASN A 362 8.56 1.53 15.88
N ASN A 363 7.44 1.73 16.58
CA ASN A 363 6.19 2.21 15.97
C ASN A 363 5.94 3.71 16.21
N HIS A 364 6.74 4.38 17.03
CA HIS A 364 6.47 5.75 17.53
C HIS A 364 5.06 5.89 18.13
N SER A 365 4.57 4.85 18.80
CA SER A 365 3.22 4.75 19.35
C SER A 365 3.16 5.03 20.84
N VAL A 366 1.99 5.39 21.34
CA VAL A 366 1.73 5.67 22.78
C VAL A 366 0.36 5.09 23.16
N ASN A 367 0.31 4.33 24.27
CA ASN A 367 -0.94 3.73 24.76
C ASN A 367 -1.77 4.62 25.70
N PHE A 368 -1.29 5.82 26.01
CA PHE A 368 -1.91 6.77 26.95
C PHE A 368 -2.15 6.20 28.36
N GLY A 369 -1.33 5.22 28.79
CA GLY A 369 -1.39 4.60 30.10
C GLY A 369 -2.21 3.31 30.18
N HIS A 370 -2.80 2.86 29.08
CA HIS A 370 -3.54 1.59 29.01
C HIS A 370 -3.27 0.89 27.70
N GLU A 371 -2.74 -0.34 27.74
CA GLU A 371 -2.47 -1.15 26.54
C GLU A 371 -3.77 -1.76 26.02
N GLY A 372 -4.07 -1.54 24.73
CA GLY A 372 -5.28 -2.02 24.10
C GLY A 372 -6.56 -1.21 24.37
N PRO A 373 -7.75 -1.77 24.07
CA PRO A 373 -9.03 -1.08 24.22
C PRO A 373 -9.25 -0.61 25.67
N CYS A 374 -9.84 0.56 25.84
CA CYS A 374 -10.05 1.19 27.16
C CYS A 374 -11.41 1.91 27.21
N SER A 375 -12.11 1.77 28.34
CA SER A 375 -13.38 2.46 28.60
C SER A 375 -13.22 3.74 29.45
N ASP A 376 -12.01 4.10 29.88
CA ASP A 376 -11.76 5.36 30.59
C ASP A 376 -11.98 6.54 29.63
N PRO A 377 -12.94 7.43 29.93
CA PRO A 377 -13.29 8.54 29.04
C PRO A 377 -12.14 9.54 28.85
N ILE A 378 -11.23 9.67 29.82
CA ILE A 378 -10.09 10.57 29.69
C ILE A 378 -9.09 10.01 28.68
N ILE A 379 -8.77 8.72 28.79
CA ILE A 379 -7.87 8.03 27.87
C ILE A 379 -8.46 8.02 26.45
N THR A 380 -9.73 7.67 26.33
CA THR A 380 -10.44 7.62 25.04
C THR A 380 -10.42 8.99 24.35
N GLN A 381 -10.75 10.07 25.08
CA GLN A 381 -10.72 11.43 24.53
C GLN A 381 -9.30 11.85 24.07
N GLN A 382 -8.25 11.44 24.79
CA GLN A 382 -6.87 11.74 24.41
C GLN A 382 -6.47 11.00 23.15
N ARG A 383 -6.87 9.72 22.99
CA ARG A 383 -6.66 8.90 21.79
C ARG A 383 -7.38 9.49 20.58
N GLU A 384 -8.66 9.80 20.70
CA GLU A 384 -9.45 10.45 19.65
C GLU A 384 -8.79 11.75 19.17
N ARG A 385 -8.35 12.59 20.12
CA ARG A 385 -7.67 13.84 19.80
C ARG A 385 -6.36 13.62 19.07
N ALA A 386 -5.58 12.61 19.45
CA ALA A 386 -4.31 12.28 18.80
C ALA A 386 -4.56 11.79 17.35
N ILE A 387 -5.55 10.93 17.13
CA ILE A 387 -5.96 10.46 15.80
C ILE A 387 -6.38 11.66 14.92
N MET A 388 -7.27 12.52 15.41
CA MET A 388 -7.72 13.71 14.68
C MET A 388 -6.55 14.65 14.34
N ASN A 389 -5.56 14.82 15.21
CA ASN A 389 -4.38 15.63 14.97
C ASN A 389 -3.51 15.03 13.86
N MET A 390 -3.29 13.72 13.86
CA MET A 390 -2.50 13.03 12.83
C MET A 390 -3.18 13.08 11.47
N LEU A 391 -4.48 12.80 11.39
CA LEU A 391 -5.25 12.88 10.14
C LEU A 391 -5.35 14.32 9.63
N GLY A 392 -5.55 15.29 10.53
CA GLY A 392 -5.54 16.71 10.18
C GLY A 392 -4.19 17.16 9.61
N THR A 393 -3.09 16.72 10.23
CA THR A 393 -1.73 16.96 9.74
C THR A 393 -1.53 16.38 8.36
N LEU A 394 -1.91 15.11 8.15
CA LEU A 394 -1.81 14.43 6.88
C LEU A 394 -2.56 15.18 5.76
N LEU A 395 -3.84 15.45 6.00
CA LEU A 395 -4.73 15.98 4.96
C LEU A 395 -4.53 17.47 4.66
N LEU A 396 -3.96 18.24 5.59
CA LEU A 396 -3.71 19.69 5.41
C LEU A 396 -2.28 20.02 5.01
N SER A 397 -1.35 19.05 5.03
CA SER A 397 0.04 19.24 4.60
C SER A 397 0.16 19.33 3.09
N LEU A 398 1.21 20.00 2.60
CA LEU A 398 1.64 19.90 1.20
C LEU A 398 2.19 18.50 0.93
N GLY A 399 1.94 18.00 -0.27
CA GLY A 399 2.26 16.63 -0.68
C GLY A 399 1.02 15.89 -1.16
N THR A 400 1.15 14.64 -1.53
CA THR A 400 0.03 13.77 -1.90
C THR A 400 -0.33 12.90 -0.70
N PRO A 401 -1.50 13.08 -0.06
CA PRO A 401 -1.87 12.28 1.10
C PRO A 401 -2.31 10.88 0.68
N MET A 402 -1.94 9.90 1.49
CA MET A 402 -2.42 8.52 1.44
C MET A 402 -3.03 8.13 2.78
N LEU A 403 -4.26 7.61 2.76
CA LEU A 403 -4.98 7.05 3.90
C LEU A 403 -4.99 5.53 3.80
N LEU A 404 -4.76 4.84 4.91
CA LEU A 404 -5.06 3.43 5.05
C LEU A 404 -6.57 3.25 5.24
N ALA A 405 -7.17 2.29 4.54
CA ALA A 405 -8.58 1.97 4.68
C ALA A 405 -8.93 1.59 6.14
N GLY A 406 -9.94 2.27 6.67
CA GLY A 406 -10.36 2.14 8.06
C GLY A 406 -9.81 3.23 8.99
N ASP A 407 -8.74 3.93 8.64
CA ASP A 407 -8.22 5.03 9.48
C ASP A 407 -9.24 6.15 9.64
N GLU A 408 -10.11 6.36 8.64
CA GLU A 408 -11.17 7.38 8.66
C GLU A 408 -12.28 7.12 9.67
N PHE A 409 -12.35 5.92 10.24
CA PHE A 409 -13.28 5.59 11.32
C PHE A 409 -12.60 4.93 12.53
N GLY A 410 -11.27 4.84 12.54
CA GLY A 410 -10.49 4.37 13.68
C GLY A 410 -10.42 2.85 13.79
N ASN A 411 -10.32 2.14 12.65
CA ASN A 411 -10.12 0.70 12.61
C ASN A 411 -8.86 0.28 13.37
N SER A 412 -8.95 -0.83 14.11
CA SER A 412 -7.85 -1.43 14.88
C SER A 412 -7.58 -2.85 14.38
N GLN A 413 -6.31 -3.21 14.31
CA GLN A 413 -5.84 -4.58 14.08
C GLN A 413 -5.41 -5.27 15.40
N ASN A 414 -5.95 -4.77 16.54
CA ASN A 414 -5.68 -5.29 17.88
C ASN A 414 -4.19 -5.33 18.24
N GLY A 415 -3.43 -4.34 17.76
CA GLY A 415 -1.99 -4.23 18.00
C GLY A 415 -1.14 -5.17 17.14
N ASN A 416 -1.70 -5.85 16.16
CA ASN A 416 -0.93 -6.56 15.16
C ASN A 416 -0.41 -5.57 14.10
N ASN A 417 0.91 -5.34 14.08
CA ASN A 417 1.55 -4.42 13.15
C ASN A 417 2.19 -5.08 11.94
N ASN A 418 1.87 -6.35 11.69
CA ASN A 418 2.37 -7.14 10.56
C ASN A 418 1.34 -8.20 10.14
N ALA A 419 0.11 -7.77 9.87
CA ALA A 419 -1.05 -8.65 9.70
C ALA A 419 -1.09 -9.41 8.37
N TYR A 420 0.07 -9.65 7.72
CA TYR A 420 0.19 -10.25 6.39
C TYR A 420 -0.37 -11.67 6.26
N THR A 421 -0.57 -12.37 7.39
CA THR A 421 -1.14 -13.73 7.45
C THR A 421 -2.56 -13.77 8.01
N GLN A 422 -3.15 -12.62 8.32
CA GLN A 422 -4.43 -12.54 9.02
C GLN A 422 -5.58 -12.36 8.03
N ASP A 423 -6.08 -13.46 7.46
CA ASP A 423 -7.29 -13.46 6.63
C ASP A 423 -8.55 -13.67 7.50
N ASN A 424 -8.82 -12.71 8.38
CA ASN A 424 -9.87 -12.78 9.38
C ASN A 424 -10.24 -11.36 9.88
N GLU A 425 -11.02 -11.28 10.96
CA GLU A 425 -11.52 -10.06 11.59
C GLU A 425 -10.41 -9.10 12.06
N THR A 426 -9.16 -9.54 12.16
CA THR A 426 -8.03 -8.65 12.46
C THR A 426 -7.80 -7.63 11.35
N THR A 427 -8.04 -8.03 10.10
CA THR A 427 -7.79 -7.19 8.91
C THR A 427 -9.03 -6.85 8.13
N TRP A 428 -10.13 -7.61 8.31
CA TRP A 428 -11.39 -7.30 7.66
C TRP A 428 -12.03 -6.13 8.38
N LEU A 429 -12.40 -5.09 7.63
CA LEU A 429 -12.97 -3.88 8.19
C LEU A 429 -14.33 -4.16 8.83
N ASP A 430 -14.54 -3.58 10.01
CA ASP A 430 -15.82 -3.61 10.72
C ASP A 430 -16.68 -2.41 10.27
N TRP A 431 -17.87 -2.69 9.77
CA TRP A 431 -18.80 -1.71 9.22
C TRP A 431 -20.04 -1.49 10.08
N ASP A 432 -20.14 -2.09 11.27
CA ASP A 432 -21.33 -2.05 12.10
C ASP A 432 -21.69 -0.61 12.53
N TRP A 433 -20.67 0.25 12.70
CA TRP A 433 -20.86 1.66 13.04
C TRP A 433 -21.67 2.46 12.00
N LEU A 434 -21.62 2.06 10.73
CA LEU A 434 -22.30 2.77 9.62
C LEU A 434 -23.82 2.73 9.72
N TYR A 435 -24.35 1.73 10.40
CA TYR A 435 -25.80 1.54 10.61
C TYR A 435 -26.25 1.92 12.02
N SER A 436 -25.37 2.45 12.84
CA SER A 436 -25.77 2.97 14.16
C SER A 436 -26.71 4.17 14.02
N THR A 437 -27.75 4.21 14.82
CA THR A 437 -28.66 5.37 14.93
C THR A 437 -28.08 6.47 15.82
N GLU A 438 -26.99 6.21 16.50
CA GLU A 438 -26.31 7.15 17.40
C GLU A 438 -25.12 7.82 16.72
N GLN A 439 -24.72 8.97 17.23
CA GLN A 439 -23.50 9.64 16.79
C GLN A 439 -22.27 8.96 17.42
N THR A 440 -21.79 7.90 16.79
CA THR A 440 -20.62 7.15 17.25
C THR A 440 -19.30 7.94 17.06
N ALA A 441 -18.24 7.49 17.70
CA ALA A 441 -16.90 8.09 17.53
C ALA A 441 -16.40 7.90 16.09
N GLU A 442 -16.69 6.72 15.50
CA GLU A 442 -16.36 6.35 14.12
C GLU A 442 -17.03 7.31 13.11
N LEU A 443 -18.33 7.56 13.26
CA LEU A 443 -19.06 8.49 12.40
C LEU A 443 -18.53 9.93 12.51
N LYS A 444 -18.13 10.36 13.71
CA LYS A 444 -17.53 11.69 13.91
C LYS A 444 -16.18 11.79 13.21
N LEU A 445 -15.36 10.74 13.29
CA LEU A 445 -14.04 10.70 12.66
C LEU A 445 -14.16 10.65 11.14
N PHE A 446 -15.07 9.82 10.61
CA PHE A 446 -15.39 9.78 9.17
C PHE A 446 -15.81 11.16 8.64
N ASN A 447 -16.76 11.81 9.31
CA ASN A 447 -17.22 13.15 8.92
C ASN A 447 -16.11 14.20 8.97
N LEU A 448 -15.22 14.13 9.96
CA LEU A 448 -14.04 15.00 10.04
C LEU A 448 -13.11 14.76 8.85
N THR A 449 -12.78 13.50 8.58
CA THR A 449 -11.87 13.10 7.51
C THR A 449 -12.41 13.54 6.14
N SER A 450 -13.67 13.27 5.84
CA SER A 450 -14.33 13.69 4.60
C SER A 450 -14.31 15.21 4.44
N ARG A 451 -14.59 15.98 5.51
CA ARG A 451 -14.53 17.47 5.48
C ARG A 451 -13.11 17.98 5.25
N LEU A 452 -12.10 17.36 5.83
CA LEU A 452 -10.69 17.72 5.61
C LEU A 452 -10.26 17.45 4.17
N ILE A 453 -10.69 16.33 3.59
CA ILE A 453 -10.47 16.02 2.16
C ILE A 453 -11.17 17.06 1.28
N ALA A 454 -12.43 17.40 1.56
CA ALA A 454 -13.17 18.42 0.82
C ALA A 454 -12.49 19.80 0.91
N LEU A 455 -12.01 20.18 2.10
CA LEU A 455 -11.28 21.43 2.31
C LEU A 455 -9.96 21.46 1.51
N ARG A 456 -9.22 20.35 1.49
CA ARG A 456 -8.01 20.20 0.68
C ARG A 456 -8.31 20.40 -0.80
N LYS A 457 -9.31 19.68 -1.33
CA LYS A 457 -9.70 19.75 -2.75
C LYS A 457 -10.17 21.13 -3.18
N ALA A 458 -10.76 21.91 -2.27
CA ALA A 458 -11.21 23.27 -2.54
C ALA A 458 -10.04 24.29 -2.60
N ARG A 459 -8.89 23.99 -1.98
CA ARG A 459 -7.73 24.90 -1.91
C ARG A 459 -6.70 24.66 -3.02
N TYR A 460 -6.69 23.51 -3.62
CA TYR A 460 -5.81 23.08 -4.72
C TYR A 460 -6.65 22.78 -5.98
#